data_30b929aa99216e234e8ed2e06380da53
#
_entry.id   30b929aa99216e234e8ed2e06380da53
#
_cell.length_a   1.000
_cell.length_b   1.000
_cell.length_c   1.000
_cell.angle_alpha   90.00
_cell.angle_beta   90.00
_cell.angle_gamma   90.00
#
_symmetry.space_group_name_H-M   'P 1'
#
loop_
_entity.id
_entity.type
_entity.pdbx_description
1 polymer ?
#
loop_
_entity_poly.entity_id
_entity_poly.type
_entity_poly.pdbx_seq_one_letter_code
_entity_poly.pdbx_strand_id
1 'polypeptide(L)'
;MQSYSKPLGDAVKRARAELGFTQNQVAEAADIDVRTVLNIENYKGNPKMEVLFPLVRVLKMDSREIFYPEMRRESPAIRRLRFLIEECSEE
;
A
#
# COMPACT_ATOMS: atom_id res chain seq x y z
N MET A 1 -18.57 -2.11 -10.37
CA MET A 1 -17.11 -2.08 -10.39
C MET A 1 -16.56 -1.60 -9.06
N GLN A 2 -15.62 -2.31 -8.53
CA GLN A 2 -15.11 -1.97 -7.22
C GLN A 2 -14.03 -0.92 -7.28
N SER A 3 -14.17 0.05 -6.39
CA SER A 3 -13.17 1.08 -6.24
C SER A 3 -11.94 0.52 -5.53
N TYR A 4 -10.78 1.07 -5.82
CA TYR A 4 -9.57 0.70 -5.11
C TYR A 4 -9.39 1.50 -3.83
N SER A 5 -10.34 2.38 -3.50
CA SER A 5 -10.22 3.28 -2.34
C SER A 5 -10.11 2.53 -1.01
N LYS A 6 -10.88 1.47 -0.85
CA LYS A 6 -10.84 0.74 0.41
C LYS A 6 -9.54 -0.05 0.58
N PRO A 7 -9.10 -0.85 -0.41
CA PRO A 7 -7.83 -1.53 -0.24
C PRO A 7 -6.65 -0.56 -0.09
N LEU A 8 -6.69 0.57 -0.79
CA LEU A 8 -5.65 1.57 -0.65
C LEU A 8 -5.63 2.15 0.76
N GLY A 9 -6.80 2.56 1.25
CA GLY A 9 -6.89 3.14 2.59
C GLY A 9 -6.45 2.17 3.67
N ASP A 10 -6.85 0.91 3.56
CA ASP A 10 -6.46 -0.11 4.52
C ASP A 10 -4.95 -0.35 4.47
N ALA A 11 -4.38 -0.39 3.28
CA ALA A 11 -2.95 -0.61 3.11
C ALA A 11 -2.14 0.54 3.71
N VAL A 12 -2.58 1.77 3.49
CA VAL A 12 -1.90 2.94 4.04
C VAL A 12 -1.95 2.92 5.56
N LYS A 13 -3.12 2.67 6.13
CA LYS A 13 -3.25 2.60 7.59
C LYS A 13 -2.34 1.55 8.19
N ARG A 14 -2.31 0.38 7.60
CA ARG A 14 -1.53 -0.73 8.12
C ARG A 14 -0.03 -0.43 8.01
N ALA A 15 0.40 0.05 6.85
CA ALA A 15 1.81 0.36 6.64
C ALA A 15 2.27 1.46 7.59
N ARG A 16 1.44 2.48 7.76
CA ARG A 16 1.77 3.57 8.66
C ARG A 16 1.92 3.07 10.09
N ALA A 17 0.99 2.22 10.51
CA ALA A 17 1.03 1.68 11.87
C ALA A 17 2.25 0.80 12.08
N GLU A 18 2.60 0.01 11.09
CA GLU A 18 3.76 -0.88 11.18
C GLU A 18 5.06 -0.10 11.28
N LEU A 19 5.12 1.05 10.63
CA LEU A 19 6.32 1.89 10.67
C LEU A 19 6.31 2.86 11.84
N GLY A 20 5.19 2.95 12.55
CA GLY A 20 5.08 3.84 13.69
C GLY A 20 4.97 5.31 13.32
N PHE A 21 4.49 5.62 12.15
CA PHE A 21 4.34 6.99 11.69
C PHE A 21 2.96 7.55 12.03
N THR A 22 2.93 8.87 12.31
CA THR A 22 1.66 9.59 12.37
C THR A 22 1.26 9.99 10.96
N GLN A 23 0.02 10.41 10.80
CA GLN A 23 -0.45 10.89 9.50
C GLN A 23 0.35 12.10 9.04
N ASN A 24 0.68 12.99 9.97
CA ASN A 24 1.50 14.17 9.66
C ASN A 24 2.89 13.78 9.19
N GLN A 25 3.48 12.79 9.84
CA GLN A 25 4.82 12.33 9.47
C GLN A 25 4.84 11.73 8.07
N VAL A 26 3.80 10.97 7.74
CA VAL A 26 3.70 10.40 6.40
C VAL A 26 3.53 11.49 5.35
N ALA A 27 2.67 12.45 5.62
CA ALA A 27 2.43 13.55 4.69
C ALA A 27 3.71 14.35 4.45
N GLU A 28 4.43 14.62 5.52
CA GLU A 28 5.67 15.37 5.44
C GLU A 28 6.73 14.61 4.65
N ALA A 29 6.89 13.33 4.92
CA ALA A 29 7.88 12.51 4.24
C ALA A 29 7.57 12.34 2.75
N ALA A 30 6.29 12.24 2.41
CA ALA A 30 5.85 12.08 1.03
C ALA A 30 5.66 13.41 0.31
N ASP A 31 5.82 14.52 1.04
CA ASP A 31 5.64 15.87 0.50
C ASP A 31 4.24 16.06 -0.08
N ILE A 32 3.25 15.68 0.69
CA ILE A 32 1.85 15.85 0.32
C ILE A 32 1.10 16.46 1.51
N ASP A 33 -0.10 16.95 1.23
CA ASP A 33 -0.95 17.53 2.27
C ASP A 33 -1.47 16.43 3.20
N VAL A 34 -1.48 16.69 4.50
CA VAL A 34 -1.99 15.72 5.46
C VAL A 34 -3.46 15.38 5.19
N ARG A 35 -4.21 16.31 4.62
CA ARG A 35 -5.59 16.05 4.25
C ARG A 35 -5.71 14.94 3.23
N THR A 36 -4.72 14.86 2.35
CA THR A 36 -4.68 13.80 1.35
C THR A 36 -4.53 12.45 2.03
N VAL A 37 -3.67 12.35 3.04
CA VAL A 37 -3.49 11.13 3.81
C VAL A 37 -4.79 10.78 4.53
N LEU A 38 -5.41 11.77 5.17
CA LEU A 38 -6.68 11.56 5.87
C LEU A 38 -7.76 11.03 4.95
N ASN A 39 -7.88 11.66 3.78
CA ASN A 39 -8.89 11.24 2.81
C ASN A 39 -8.66 9.82 2.32
N ILE A 40 -7.41 9.47 2.06
CA ILE A 40 -7.07 8.11 1.61
C ILE A 40 -7.46 7.11 2.69
N GLU A 41 -7.11 7.39 3.95
CA GLU A 41 -7.41 6.47 5.04
C GLU A 41 -8.90 6.38 5.35
N ASN A 42 -9.65 7.40 4.98
CA ASN A 42 -11.10 7.41 5.14
C ASN A 42 -11.84 6.94 3.90
N TYR A 43 -11.12 6.37 2.94
CA TYR A 43 -11.69 5.80 1.72
C TYR A 43 -12.36 6.85 0.84
N LYS A 44 -11.93 8.08 0.93
CA LYS A 44 -12.54 9.17 0.18
C LYS A 44 -11.64 9.71 -0.91
N GLY A 45 -10.43 9.27 -0.99
CA GLY A 45 -9.50 9.81 -1.94
C GLY A 45 -9.46 9.02 -3.24
N ASN A 46 -9.09 9.73 -4.29
CA ASN A 46 -8.77 9.10 -5.56
C ASN A 46 -7.46 9.73 -6.00
N PRO A 47 -6.36 9.42 -5.31
CA PRO A 47 -5.11 10.11 -5.52
C PRO A 47 -4.54 9.86 -6.90
N LYS A 48 -3.95 10.90 -7.47
CA LYS A 48 -3.25 10.78 -8.73
C LYS A 48 -1.94 10.04 -8.50
N MET A 49 -1.39 9.52 -9.55
CA MET A 49 -0.15 8.75 -9.45
C MET A 49 0.98 9.58 -8.85
N GLU A 50 1.02 10.87 -9.12
CA GLU A 50 2.06 11.74 -8.57
C GLU A 50 1.98 11.88 -7.06
N VAL A 51 0.81 11.56 -6.47
CA VAL A 51 0.65 11.51 -5.01
C VAL A 51 0.90 10.09 -4.52
N LEU A 52 0.34 9.12 -5.22
CA LEU A 52 0.41 7.73 -4.83
C LEU A 52 1.84 7.18 -4.85
N PHE A 53 2.59 7.56 -5.86
CA PHE A 53 3.94 7.05 -6.04
C PHE A 53 4.85 7.36 -4.83
N PRO A 54 5.00 8.63 -4.40
CA PRO A 54 5.82 8.91 -3.23
C PRO A 54 5.26 8.30 -1.95
N LEU A 55 3.93 8.21 -1.84
CA LEU A 55 3.30 7.62 -0.67
C LEU A 55 3.67 6.15 -0.54
N VAL A 56 3.58 5.41 -1.62
CA VAL A 56 3.92 3.99 -1.65
C VAL A 56 5.39 3.79 -1.27
N ARG A 57 6.26 4.65 -1.75
CA ARG A 57 7.68 4.54 -1.46
C ARG A 57 8.00 4.84 0.00
N VAL A 58 7.40 5.88 0.54
CA VAL A 58 7.62 6.26 1.95
C VAL A 58 7.17 5.17 2.89
N LEU A 59 6.02 4.57 2.60
CA LEU A 59 5.45 3.54 3.45
C LEU A 59 5.96 2.15 3.12
N LYS A 60 6.78 2.03 2.07
CA LYS A 60 7.34 0.76 1.62
C LYS A 60 6.25 -0.28 1.39
N MET A 61 5.18 0.17 0.77
CA MET A 61 4.03 -0.68 0.53
C MET A 61 4.25 -1.59 -0.65
N ASP A 62 3.62 -2.75 -0.57
CA ASP A 62 3.57 -3.66 -1.70
C ASP A 62 2.41 -3.22 -2.59
N SER A 63 2.70 -2.86 -3.83
CA SER A 63 1.68 -2.38 -4.74
C SER A 63 0.58 -3.41 -4.98
N ARG A 64 0.86 -4.68 -4.77
CA ARG A 64 -0.15 -5.73 -4.93
C ARG A 64 -1.28 -5.58 -3.92
N GLU A 65 -1.00 -5.01 -2.75
CA GLU A 65 -2.04 -4.78 -1.76
C GLU A 65 -3.07 -3.78 -2.24
N ILE A 66 -2.67 -2.89 -3.15
CA ILE A 66 -3.55 -1.87 -3.68
C ILE A 66 -4.28 -2.37 -4.93
N PHE A 67 -3.53 -2.93 -5.87
CA PHE A 67 -4.09 -3.28 -7.18
C PHE A 67 -4.64 -4.69 -7.23
N TYR A 68 -4.14 -5.56 -6.38
CA TYR A 68 -4.58 -6.96 -6.34
C TYR A 68 -4.82 -7.38 -4.90
N PRO A 69 -5.78 -6.73 -4.22
CA PRO A 69 -6.01 -7.03 -2.80
C PRO A 69 -6.43 -8.47 -2.54
N GLU A 70 -7.00 -9.12 -3.53
CA GLU A 70 -7.39 -10.51 -3.39
C GLU A 70 -6.19 -11.42 -3.20
N MET A 71 -5.01 -11.00 -3.62
CA MET A 71 -3.80 -11.80 -3.48
C MET A 71 -3.27 -11.84 -2.05
N ARG A 72 -3.81 -11.00 -1.18
CA ARG A 72 -3.43 -11.04 0.24
C ARG A 72 -3.86 -12.34 0.90
N ARG A 73 -4.85 -13.01 0.30
CA ARG A 73 -5.37 -14.26 0.83
C ARG A 73 -4.92 -15.43 -0.02
N GLU A 74 -3.71 -15.38 -0.48
CA GLU A 74 -3.16 -16.45 -1.30
C GLU A 74 -3.22 -17.78 -0.55
N SER A 75 -3.53 -18.83 -1.28
CA SER A 75 -3.46 -20.17 -0.72
C SER A 75 -2.01 -20.49 -0.37
N PRO A 76 -1.80 -21.42 0.57
CA PRO A 76 -0.43 -21.84 0.88
C PRO A 76 0.33 -22.34 -0.34
N ALA A 77 -0.37 -22.96 -1.27
CA ALA A 77 0.27 -23.47 -2.48
C ALA A 77 0.82 -22.35 -3.34
N ILE A 78 0.03 -21.30 -3.54
CA ILE A 78 0.46 -20.15 -4.34
C ILE A 78 1.63 -19.44 -3.66
N ARG A 79 1.55 -19.30 -2.36
CA ARG A 79 2.60 -18.65 -1.60
C ARG A 79 3.92 -19.41 -1.71
N ARG A 80 3.84 -20.72 -1.63
CA ARG A 80 5.02 -21.56 -1.76
C ARG A 80 5.61 -21.48 -3.15
N LEU A 81 4.76 -21.45 -4.16
CA LEU A 81 5.21 -21.36 -5.54
C LEU A 81 5.97 -20.06 -5.77
N ARG A 82 5.44 -18.96 -5.26
CA ARG A 82 6.10 -17.67 -5.40
C ARG A 82 7.44 -17.65 -4.70
N PHE A 83 7.50 -18.25 -3.53
CA PHE A 83 8.74 -18.35 -2.77
C PHE A 83 9.81 -19.11 -3.57
N LEU A 84 9.42 -20.19 -4.21
CA LEU A 84 10.37 -20.98 -5.01
C LEU A 84 10.86 -20.20 -6.21
N ILE A 85 9.99 -19.44 -6.83
CA ILE A 85 10.38 -18.62 -7.98
C ILE A 85 11.39 -17.56 -7.56
N GLU A 86 11.16 -16.93 -6.43
CA GLU A 86 12.07 -15.91 -5.91
C GLU A 86 13.44 -16.50 -5.58
N GLU A 87 13.45 -17.68 -5.00
CA GLU A 87 14.72 -18.36 -4.72
C GLU A 87 15.50 -18.64 -5.99
N CYS A 88 14.81 -19.12 -7.00
CA CYS A 88 15.47 -19.40 -8.26
C CYS A 88 16.07 -18.17 -8.90
N SER A 89 15.40 -17.04 -8.77
CA SER A 89 15.85 -15.80 -9.40
C SER A 89 17.06 -15.20 -8.72
N GLU A 90 17.38 -15.65 -7.52
CA GLU A 90 18.53 -15.14 -6.81
C GLU A 90 19.84 -15.76 -7.25
N GLU A 91 19.77 -16.81 -8.02
CA GLU A 91 20.95 -17.40 -8.55
C GLU A 91 21.39 -16.67 -9.80
#